data_d1dec27a107778b8d772e08166e92d76
#
_entry.id   d1dec27a107778b8d772e08166e92d76
#
_cell.length_a   1.000
_cell.length_b   1.000
_cell.length_c   1.000
_cell.angle_alpha   90.00
_cell.angle_beta   90.00
_cell.angle_gamma   90.00
#
_symmetry.space_group_name_H-M   'P 1'
#
loop_
_entity.id
_entity.type
_entity.pdbx_description
1 polymer ?
#
loop_
_entity_poly.entity_id
_entity_poly.type
_entity_poly.pdbx_seq_one_letter_code
_entity_poly.pdbx_strand_id
1 'polypeptide(L)' 'METLVFETPESEELFETVMKLPEKYRIVIHLFYYEDYNVNEIADILKISQSNVKARLSRGRSLLKERLQEEWNDDE' A
#
# COMPACT_ATOMS: atom_id res chain seq x y z
N MET A 1 -9.91 4.29 10.82
CA MET A 1 -9.33 4.09 10.45
C MET A 1 -8.67 4.87 9.91
N GLU A 2 -8.12 5.01 9.81
CA GLU A 2 -7.51 5.72 9.44
C GLU A 2 -7.54 6.07 8.27
N THR A 3 -7.73 7.06 8.10
CA THR A 3 -7.80 7.33 7.06
C THR A 3 -6.73 7.44 6.40
N LEU A 4 -6.56 7.09 5.49
CA LEU A 4 -5.46 7.07 4.85
C LEU A 4 -5.25 8.20 4.05
N VAL A 5 -4.07 8.55 3.85
CA VAL A 5 -3.75 9.61 3.04
C VAL A 5 -4.15 9.43 1.65
N PHE A 6 -4.34 8.20 1.20
CA PHE A 6 -4.79 7.99 -0.14
C PHE A 6 -6.19 7.55 -0.06
N GLU A 7 -7.09 8.40 -0.41
CA GLU A 7 -8.43 8.09 -0.35
C GLU A 7 -8.87 7.38 -1.54
N THR A 8 -8.29 7.59 -2.69
CA THR A 8 -8.76 6.92 -3.88
C THR A 8 -7.60 6.31 -4.57
N PRO A 9 -7.68 5.02 -4.84
CA PRO A 9 -6.59 4.33 -5.51
C PRO A 9 -6.48 4.67 -6.98
N GLU A 10 -7.32 5.58 -7.47
CA GLU A 10 -7.26 5.93 -8.87
C GLU A 10 -6.27 7.03 -9.16
N SER A 11 -5.68 7.61 -8.13
CA SER A 11 -4.71 8.66 -8.33
C SER A 11 -3.48 8.12 -9.03
N GLU A 12 -3.08 8.77 -10.11
CA GLU A 12 -1.88 8.36 -10.84
C GLU A 12 -0.64 8.50 -9.98
N GLU A 13 -0.59 9.59 -9.25
CA GLU A 13 0.54 9.85 -8.39
C GLU A 13 0.68 8.76 -7.35
N LEU A 14 -0.41 8.37 -6.76
CA LEU A 14 -0.39 7.32 -5.77
C LEU A 14 0.04 6.00 -6.40
N PHE A 15 -0.50 5.69 -7.56
CA PHE A 15 -0.18 4.44 -8.24
C PHE A 15 1.32 4.37 -8.53
N GLU A 16 1.88 5.46 -9.02
CA GLU A 16 3.30 5.48 -9.32
C GLU A 16 4.13 5.28 -8.07
N THR A 17 3.70 5.87 -6.97
CA THR A 17 4.43 5.73 -5.72
C THR A 17 4.36 4.29 -5.23
N VAL A 18 3.21 3.66 -5.37
CA VAL A 18 3.05 2.27 -4.99
C VAL A 18 3.99 1.39 -5.79
N MET A 19 4.14 1.68 -7.07
CA MET A 19 4.99 0.87 -7.93
C MET A 19 6.45 0.98 -7.58
N LYS A 20 6.82 1.99 -6.81
CA LYS A 20 8.20 2.15 -6.38
C LYS A 20 8.52 1.46 -5.08
N LEU A 21 7.53 0.91 -4.42
CA LEU A 21 7.76 0.21 -3.16
C LEU A 21 8.46 -1.14 -3.39
N PRO A 22 9.16 -1.64 -2.38
CA PRO A 22 9.68 -3.00 -2.47
C PRO A 22 8.56 -3.98 -2.76
N GLU A 23 8.87 -5.03 -3.45
CA GLU A 23 7.86 -5.93 -3.98
C GLU A 23 6.91 -6.47 -2.93
N LYS A 24 7.43 -6.85 -1.79
CA LYS A 24 6.58 -7.48 -0.78
C LYS A 24 5.52 -6.53 -0.23
N TYR A 25 5.80 -5.24 -0.24
CA TYR A 25 4.81 -4.26 0.21
C TYR A 25 3.92 -3.85 -0.96
N ARG A 26 4.51 -3.70 -2.12
CA ARG A 26 3.78 -3.30 -3.30
C ARG A 26 2.66 -4.26 -3.63
N ILE A 27 2.95 -5.56 -3.55
CA ILE A 27 1.97 -6.52 -3.96
C ILE A 27 0.76 -6.57 -3.03
N VAL A 28 0.96 -6.47 -1.71
CA VAL A 28 -0.17 -6.49 -0.81
C VAL A 28 -1.00 -5.22 -0.93
N ILE A 29 -0.34 -4.09 -1.17
CA ILE A 29 -1.05 -2.83 -1.35
C ILE A 29 -1.89 -2.90 -2.63
N HIS A 30 -1.29 -3.40 -3.69
CA HIS A 30 -2.00 -3.52 -4.97
C HIS A 30 -3.22 -4.42 -4.84
N LEU A 31 -3.05 -5.58 -4.23
CA LEU A 31 -4.15 -6.51 -4.10
C LEU A 31 -5.27 -5.95 -3.23
N PHE A 32 -4.90 -5.25 -2.20
CA PHE A 32 -5.89 -4.75 -1.26
C PHE A 32 -6.64 -3.54 -1.80
N TYR A 33 -5.93 -2.57 -2.34
CA TYR A 33 -6.55 -1.31 -2.74
C TYR A 33 -7.00 -1.25 -4.19
N TYR A 34 -6.34 -1.99 -5.07
CA TYR A 34 -6.68 -1.92 -6.48
C TYR A 34 -7.50 -3.10 -6.96
N GLU A 35 -7.29 -4.26 -6.33
CA GLU A 35 -8.00 -5.46 -6.75
C GLU A 35 -9.11 -5.85 -5.78
N ASP A 36 -9.24 -5.10 -4.68
CA ASP A 36 -10.33 -5.31 -3.73
C ASP A 36 -10.32 -6.66 -3.01
N TYR A 37 -9.17 -7.26 -2.87
CA TYR A 37 -9.08 -8.48 -2.08
C TYR A 37 -8.97 -8.12 -0.60
N ASN A 38 -9.56 -8.94 0.26
CA ASN A 38 -9.44 -8.70 1.70
C ASN A 38 -8.22 -9.45 2.22
N VAL A 39 -7.90 -9.22 3.49
CA VAL A 39 -6.70 -9.79 4.11
C VAL A 39 -6.67 -11.30 4.00
N ASN A 40 -7.80 -11.93 4.25
CA ASN A 40 -7.89 -13.38 4.18
C ASN A 40 -7.57 -13.89 2.78
N GLU A 41 -8.11 -13.22 1.79
CA GLU A 41 -7.89 -13.61 0.40
C GLU A 41 -6.44 -13.42 -0.01
N ILE A 42 -5.86 -12.31 0.42
CA ILE A 42 -4.46 -12.03 0.10
C ILE A 42 -3.56 -13.07 0.73
N ALA A 43 -3.85 -13.43 1.98
CA ALA A 43 -3.05 -14.46 2.65
C ALA A 43 -3.09 -15.75 1.86
N ASP A 44 -4.24 -16.10 1.35
CA ASP A 44 -4.40 -17.30 0.54
C ASP A 44 -3.62 -17.20 -0.76
N ILE A 45 -3.73 -16.08 -1.45
CA ILE A 45 -3.06 -15.89 -2.72
C ILE A 45 -1.56 -15.95 -2.57
N LEU A 46 -1.04 -15.29 -1.55
CA LEU A 46 0.40 -15.20 -1.36
C LEU A 46 0.97 -16.32 -0.51
N LYS A 47 0.10 -17.14 0.07
CA LYS A 47 0.53 -18.26 0.91
C LYS A 47 1.31 -17.79 2.14
N ILE A 48 0.81 -16.76 2.77
CA ILE A 48 1.39 -16.25 4.01
C ILE A 48 0.26 -16.09 5.01
N SER A 49 0.60 -15.82 6.26
CA SER A 49 -0.42 -15.68 7.29
C SER A 49 -1.13 -14.35 7.17
N GLN A 50 -2.33 -14.29 7.74
CA GLN A 50 -3.06 -13.04 7.76
C GLN A 50 -2.32 -11.99 8.56
N SER A 51 -1.68 -12.38 9.64
CA SER A 51 -0.84 -11.48 10.42
C SER A 51 0.24 -10.86 9.55
N ASN A 52 0.85 -11.67 8.72
CA ASN A 52 1.89 -11.21 7.83
C ASN A 52 1.35 -10.20 6.82
N VAL A 53 0.16 -10.49 6.27
CA VAL A 53 -0.48 -9.56 5.34
C VAL A 53 -0.73 -8.23 6.02
N LYS A 54 -1.27 -8.27 7.23
CA LYS A 54 -1.56 -7.03 7.96
C LYS A 54 -0.30 -6.25 8.24
N ALA A 55 0.76 -6.93 8.63
CA ALA A 55 2.02 -6.26 8.90
C ALA A 55 2.57 -5.59 7.65
N ARG A 56 2.50 -6.29 6.52
CA ARG A 56 2.99 -5.74 5.27
C ARG A 56 2.14 -4.56 4.79
N LEU A 57 0.83 -4.64 5.00
CA LEU A 57 -0.03 -3.52 4.64
C LEU A 57 0.29 -2.30 5.49
N SER A 58 0.47 -2.52 6.78
CA SER A 58 0.79 -1.43 7.69
C SER A 58 2.12 -0.78 7.33
N ARG A 59 3.13 -1.60 7.11
CA ARG A 59 4.44 -1.09 6.76
C ARG A 59 4.41 -0.40 5.40
N GLY A 60 3.70 -1.00 4.45
CA GLY A 60 3.59 -0.43 3.12
C GLY A 60 2.94 0.93 3.15
N ARG A 61 1.89 1.08 3.96
CA ARG A 61 1.23 2.37 4.08
C ARG A 61 2.14 3.41 4.68
N SER A 62 2.95 3.02 5.67
CA SER A 62 3.91 3.95 6.25
C SER A 62 4.93 4.41 5.22
N LEU A 63 5.41 3.49 4.42
CA LEU A 63 6.38 3.85 3.38
C LEU A 63 5.76 4.76 2.33
N LEU A 64 4.51 4.49 1.97
CA LEU A 64 3.82 5.36 1.03
C LEU A 64 3.69 6.76 1.57
N LYS A 65 3.31 6.86 2.83
CA LYS A 65 3.13 8.15 3.45
C LYS A 65 4.43 8.93 3.46
N GLU A 66 5.52 8.27 3.77
CA GLU A 66 6.81 8.93 3.78
C GLU A 66 7.18 9.46 2.41
N ARG A 67 6.98 8.64 1.39
CA ARG A 67 7.35 9.06 0.05
C ARG A 67 6.49 10.19 -0.46
N LEU A 68 5.20 10.12 -0.17
CA LEU A 68 4.31 11.18 -0.60
C LEU A 68 4.65 12.49 0.09
N GLN A 69 4.99 12.42 1.35
CA GLN A 69 5.37 13.61 2.07
C GLN A 69 6.65 14.21 1.55
N GLU A 70 7.59 13.36 1.20
CA GLU A 70 8.84 13.83 0.64
C GLU A 70 8.63 14.57 -0.66
N GLU A 71 7.76 14.03 -1.50
CA GLU A 71 7.50 14.66 -2.76
C GLU A 71 6.83 16.01 -2.58
N TRP A 72 5.93 16.08 -1.63
CA TRP A 72 5.25 17.33 -1.38
C TRP A 72 6.17 18.35 -0.78
N ASN A 73 7.06 17.91 0.08
CA ASN A 73 8.00 18.81 0.72
C ASN A 73 9.00 19.37 -0.23
N ASP A 74 9.31 18.64 -1.27
CA ASP A 74 10.26 19.11 -2.25
C ASP A 74 9.79 20.36 -2.95
N ASP A 75 8.50 20.60 -2.92
CA ASP A 75 7.96 21.75 -3.57
C ASP A 75 8.22 23.01 -2.83
N GLU A 76 8.64 22.89 -1.62
CA GLU A 76 8.92 24.06 -0.86
C GLU A 76 10.09 24.79 -1.38
#